data_c899d70e809d1f4447174c49217e033f
#
_entry.id   c899d70e809d1f4447174c49217e033f
#
_cell.length_a   1.000
_cell.length_b   1.000
_cell.length_c   1.000
_cell.angle_alpha   90.00
_cell.angle_beta   90.00
_cell.angle_gamma   90.00
#
_symmetry.space_group_name_H-M   'P 1'
#
loop_
_entity.id
_entity.type
_entity.pdbx_description
1 polymer ?
#
loop_
_entity_poly.entity_id
_entity_poly.type
_entity_poly.pdbx_seq_one_letter_code
_entity_poly.pdbx_strand_id
1 'polypeptide(L)'
;MKKYYWAHENEIDLDVTIEWSKPVSYQELFDEKVDEEEAFFYSIIGRFGKHWKSFYIGKVYDQYVSTRHENPDHLIRRELLNTEYPKIDWQLTLGIPKFNEVGRITRNRVNAVEGLLIYSHWHDEVINKSKVNSFHSNLSIRIRNHGFIEPFKEYVVYGVMTS
;
A
#
# COMPACT_ATOMS: atom_id res chain seq x y z
N MET A 1 -17.53 14.89 -22.90
CA MET A 1 -17.90 13.63 -22.26
C MET A 1 -16.74 12.66 -22.39
N LYS A 2 -15.99 12.43 -21.29
CA LYS A 2 -14.91 11.42 -21.32
C LYS A 2 -15.56 10.06 -21.41
N LYS A 3 -15.34 9.40 -22.54
CA LYS A 3 -15.75 8.00 -22.67
C LYS A 3 -14.81 7.18 -21.80
N TYR A 4 -15.35 6.48 -20.82
CA TYR A 4 -14.59 5.49 -20.08
C TYR A 4 -14.33 4.30 -21.00
N TYR A 5 -13.13 4.22 -21.50
CA TYR A 5 -12.71 3.05 -22.24
C TYR A 5 -12.06 2.09 -21.25
N TRP A 6 -12.58 0.88 -21.19
CA TRP A 6 -11.91 -0.22 -20.54
C TRP A 6 -10.69 -0.58 -21.37
N ALA A 7 -9.53 -0.50 -20.75
CA ALA A 7 -8.30 -0.88 -21.41
C ALA A 7 -8.22 -2.40 -21.59
N HIS A 8 -7.72 -2.85 -22.72
CA HIS A 8 -7.32 -4.24 -22.88
C HIS A 8 -6.02 -4.50 -22.09
N GLU A 9 -5.71 -5.77 -21.81
CA GLU A 9 -4.54 -6.14 -21.00
C GLU A 9 -3.21 -5.57 -21.52
N ASN A 10 -3.07 -5.39 -22.82
CA ASN A 10 -1.87 -4.80 -23.45
C ASN A 10 -1.87 -3.27 -23.48
N GLU A 11 -2.94 -2.63 -23.04
CA GLU A 11 -3.15 -1.17 -23.10
C GLU A 11 -3.27 -0.55 -21.71
N ILE A 12 -2.86 -1.26 -20.67
CA ILE A 12 -2.97 -0.80 -19.29
C ILE A 12 -2.01 0.37 -19.06
N ASP A 13 -2.53 1.50 -18.55
CA ASP A 13 -1.75 2.71 -18.32
C ASP A 13 -0.71 2.52 -17.20
N LEU A 14 -1.11 1.88 -16.11
CA LEU A 14 -0.24 1.58 -14.98
C LEU A 14 -0.27 0.08 -14.69
N ASP A 15 0.78 -0.61 -15.03
CA ASP A 15 0.99 -2.00 -14.65
C ASP A 15 2.14 -2.03 -13.65
N VAL A 16 1.85 -2.35 -12.40
CA VAL A 16 2.81 -2.29 -11.32
C VAL A 16 2.87 -3.61 -10.58
N THR A 17 4.07 -4.06 -10.32
CA THR A 17 4.35 -5.18 -9.42
C THR A 17 4.94 -4.61 -8.14
N ILE A 18 4.34 -4.94 -6.99
CA ILE A 18 4.82 -4.50 -5.69
C ILE A 18 5.38 -5.70 -4.96
N GLU A 19 6.65 -5.62 -4.62
CA GLU A 19 7.32 -6.61 -3.80
C GLU A 19 7.23 -6.19 -2.33
N TRP A 20 6.52 -6.97 -1.53
CA TRP A 20 6.34 -6.69 -0.11
C TRP A 20 7.38 -7.40 0.72
N SER A 21 8.01 -6.67 1.62
CA SER A 21 9.02 -7.20 2.53
C SER A 21 8.41 -8.13 3.58
N LYS A 22 9.23 -8.97 4.18
CA LYS A 22 8.87 -9.65 5.42
C LYS A 22 8.52 -8.62 6.49
N PRO A 23 7.68 -8.96 7.48
CA PRO A 23 7.34 -8.04 8.55
C PRO A 23 8.57 -7.46 9.25
N VAL A 24 8.57 -6.15 9.42
CA VAL A 24 9.63 -5.37 10.09
C VAL A 24 9.01 -4.72 11.31
N SER A 25 9.63 -4.87 12.48
CA SER A 25 9.17 -4.15 13.67
C SER A 25 9.47 -2.65 13.55
N TYR A 26 8.72 -1.83 14.29
CA TYR A 26 9.03 -0.39 14.35
C TYR A 26 10.44 -0.13 14.86
N GLN A 27 10.92 -0.96 15.80
CA GLN A 27 12.27 -0.86 16.32
C GLN A 27 13.31 -1.11 15.22
N GLU A 28 13.17 -2.17 14.45
CA GLU A 28 14.04 -2.47 13.31
C GLU A 28 14.04 -1.34 12.28
N LEU A 29 12.85 -0.79 11.99
CA LEU A 29 12.71 0.31 11.05
C LEU A 29 13.50 1.55 11.49
N PHE A 30 13.44 1.91 12.77
CA PHE A 30 14.12 3.10 13.28
C PHE A 30 15.61 2.90 13.53
N ASP A 31 16.01 1.72 13.96
CA ASP A 31 17.40 1.43 14.33
C ASP A 31 18.25 1.03 13.12
N GLU A 32 17.72 0.20 12.22
CA GLU A 32 18.49 -0.40 11.13
C GLU A 32 18.30 0.28 9.77
N LYS A 33 17.30 1.15 9.63
CA LYS A 33 16.95 1.81 8.37
C LYS A 33 16.90 0.85 7.18
N VAL A 34 16.17 -0.24 7.35
CA VAL A 34 16.11 -1.35 6.41
C VAL A 34 15.58 -0.89 5.06
N ASP A 35 16.38 -1.00 4.00
CA ASP A 35 16.06 -0.87 2.55
C ASP A 35 14.91 0.08 2.20
N GLU A 36 14.85 1.24 2.88
CA GLU A 36 13.74 2.16 2.78
C GLU A 36 13.77 3.02 1.52
N GLU A 37 14.94 3.16 0.89
CA GLU A 37 15.14 4.10 -0.21
C GLU A 37 14.28 3.77 -1.42
N GLU A 38 13.98 2.49 -1.63
CA GLU A 38 13.19 2.00 -2.76
C GLU A 38 11.73 1.73 -2.41
N ALA A 39 11.37 1.82 -1.14
CA ALA A 39 10.00 1.58 -0.70
C ALA A 39 9.13 2.82 -0.90
N PHE A 40 8.10 2.70 -1.75
CA PHE A 40 7.12 3.76 -1.97
C PHE A 40 5.83 3.54 -1.18
N PHE A 41 5.57 2.31 -0.76
CA PHE A 41 4.39 1.93 0.00
C PHE A 41 4.77 1.24 1.29
N TYR A 42 3.88 1.32 2.25
CA TYR A 42 3.98 0.55 3.48
C TYR A 42 2.59 0.17 3.96
N SER A 43 2.52 -0.85 4.76
CA SER A 43 1.29 -1.22 5.46
C SER A 43 1.61 -1.49 6.92
N ILE A 44 0.77 -0.96 7.80
CA ILE A 44 0.76 -1.37 9.21
C ILE A 44 -0.05 -2.67 9.26
N ILE A 45 0.59 -3.72 9.72
CA ILE A 45 0.01 -5.06 9.79
C ILE A 45 -0.01 -5.57 11.24
N GLY A 46 -1.00 -6.37 11.54
CA GLY A 46 -1.13 -7.04 12.82
C GLY A 46 -1.47 -8.51 12.63
N ARG A 47 -0.99 -9.33 13.55
CA ARG A 47 -1.23 -10.76 13.51
C ARG A 47 -2.39 -11.14 14.42
N PHE A 48 -3.42 -11.74 13.84
CA PHE A 48 -4.58 -12.27 14.54
C PHE A 48 -4.57 -13.80 14.44
N GLY A 49 -4.24 -14.46 15.54
CA GLY A 49 -4.02 -15.90 15.53
C GLY A 49 -2.88 -16.27 14.58
N LYS A 50 -3.20 -16.96 13.47
CA LYS A 50 -2.22 -17.36 12.46
C LYS A 50 -2.19 -16.44 11.24
N HIS A 51 -3.06 -15.42 11.21
CA HIS A 51 -3.25 -14.60 10.01
C HIS A 51 -2.80 -13.16 10.22
N TRP A 52 -2.08 -12.64 9.24
CA TRP A 52 -1.74 -11.23 9.15
C TRP A 52 -2.82 -10.47 8.42
N LYS A 53 -3.17 -9.29 8.93
CA LYS A 53 -4.12 -8.37 8.30
C LYS A 53 -3.50 -6.99 8.16
N SER A 54 -3.87 -6.28 7.10
CA SER A 54 -3.51 -4.89 6.89
C SER A 54 -4.52 -3.98 7.59
N PHE A 55 -4.03 -3.02 8.39
CA PHE A 55 -4.85 -2.04 9.10
C PHE A 55 -4.69 -0.63 8.56
N TYR A 56 -3.60 -0.37 7.90
CA TYR A 56 -3.32 0.91 7.27
C TYR A 56 -2.39 0.70 6.10
N ILE A 57 -2.69 1.35 4.99
CA ILE A 57 -1.81 1.41 3.81
C ILE A 57 -1.48 2.86 3.56
N GLY A 58 -0.21 3.15 3.38
CA GLY A 58 0.28 4.48 3.09
C GLY A 58 1.36 4.48 2.03
N LYS A 59 1.73 5.68 1.62
CA LYS A 59 2.81 5.89 0.67
C LYS A 59 3.90 6.75 1.28
N VAL A 60 5.10 6.58 0.78
CA VAL A 60 6.21 7.50 0.95
C VAL A 60 6.73 7.88 -0.42
N TYR A 61 7.01 9.15 -0.61
CA TYR A 61 7.61 9.67 -1.82
C TYR A 61 8.60 10.75 -1.44
N ASP A 62 9.82 10.64 -1.94
CA ASP A 62 10.94 11.54 -1.62
C ASP A 62 11.35 11.58 -0.13
N GLN A 63 11.03 10.54 0.64
CA GLN A 63 11.47 10.40 2.02
C GLN A 63 11.56 8.94 2.44
N TYR A 64 12.26 8.66 3.54
CA TYR A 64 12.30 7.33 4.14
C TYR A 64 11.02 6.99 4.89
N VAL A 65 10.68 5.71 4.94
CA VAL A 65 9.54 5.20 5.73
C VAL A 65 9.72 5.54 7.20
N SER A 66 10.93 5.37 7.76
CA SER A 66 11.23 5.73 9.14
C SER A 66 10.96 7.20 9.42
N THR A 67 11.40 8.10 8.53
CA THR A 67 11.13 9.54 8.64
C THR A 67 9.64 9.83 8.64
N ARG A 68 8.88 9.15 7.80
CA ARG A 68 7.41 9.27 7.76
C ARG A 68 6.78 8.84 9.07
N HIS A 69 7.26 7.74 9.67
CA HIS A 69 6.72 7.21 10.93
C HIS A 69 7.17 7.95 12.19
N GLU A 70 8.17 8.82 12.09
CA GLU A 70 8.52 9.77 13.16
C GLU A 70 7.55 10.95 13.25
N ASN A 71 6.72 11.16 12.23
CA ASN A 71 5.71 12.22 12.20
C ASN A 71 4.69 11.99 13.33
N PRO A 72 4.26 13.06 14.06
CA PRO A 72 3.28 12.96 15.15
C PRO A 72 1.98 12.24 14.78
N ASP A 73 1.47 12.40 13.56
CA ASP A 73 0.26 11.74 13.10
C ASP A 73 0.40 10.21 13.09
N HIS A 74 1.56 9.70 12.73
CA HIS A 74 1.85 8.27 12.75
C HIS A 74 2.03 7.74 14.17
N LEU A 75 2.60 8.52 15.07
CA LEU A 75 2.69 8.17 16.49
C LEU A 75 1.30 8.03 17.11
N ILE A 76 0.38 8.93 16.79
CA ILE A 76 -1.02 8.88 17.24
C ILE A 76 -1.71 7.61 16.72
N ARG A 77 -1.48 7.23 15.46
CA ARG A 77 -2.02 5.99 14.89
C ARG A 77 -1.51 4.75 15.63
N ARG A 78 -0.22 4.73 15.94
CA ARG A 78 0.37 3.61 16.71
C ARG A 78 -0.25 3.50 18.10
N GLU A 79 -0.44 4.63 18.79
CA GLU A 79 -1.10 4.66 20.09
C GLU A 79 -2.55 4.18 20.01
N LEU A 80 -3.28 4.60 18.98
CA LEU A 80 -4.65 4.15 18.74
C LEU A 80 -4.72 2.64 18.58
N LEU A 81 -3.86 2.06 17.74
CA LEU A 81 -3.81 0.62 17.52
C LEU A 81 -3.43 -0.13 18.81
N ASN A 82 -2.45 0.37 19.56
CA ASN A 82 -2.04 -0.23 20.83
C ASN A 82 -3.15 -0.15 21.89
N THR A 83 -3.96 0.90 21.86
CA THR A 83 -5.09 1.07 22.77
C THR A 83 -6.25 0.14 22.44
N GLU A 84 -6.62 0.05 21.17
CA GLU A 84 -7.72 -0.82 20.72
C GLU A 84 -7.37 -2.31 20.71
N TYR A 85 -6.11 -2.61 20.41
CA TYR A 85 -5.63 -3.99 20.30
C TYR A 85 -4.33 -4.19 21.08
N PRO A 86 -4.39 -4.14 22.42
CA PRO A 86 -3.18 -4.12 23.27
C PRO A 86 -2.36 -5.41 23.22
N LYS A 87 -2.94 -6.50 22.72
CA LYS A 87 -2.26 -7.80 22.63
C LYS A 87 -1.64 -8.06 21.24
N ILE A 88 -1.84 -7.14 20.30
CA ILE A 88 -1.32 -7.29 18.94
C ILE A 88 0.06 -6.66 18.86
N ASP A 89 1.00 -7.41 18.30
CA ASP A 89 2.31 -6.90 17.91
C ASP A 89 2.19 -6.27 16.52
N TRP A 90 2.23 -4.94 16.48
CA TRP A 90 2.13 -4.18 15.25
C TRP A 90 3.47 -4.11 14.54
N GLN A 91 3.45 -4.47 13.29
CA GLN A 91 4.62 -4.45 12.42
C GLN A 91 4.31 -3.74 11.11
N LEU A 92 5.33 -3.57 10.29
CA LEU A 92 5.24 -2.96 8.98
C LEU A 92 5.67 -3.96 7.90
N THR A 93 5.07 -3.87 6.75
CA THR A 93 5.62 -4.43 5.53
C THR A 93 5.85 -3.28 4.55
N LEU A 94 7.00 -3.32 3.87
CA LEU A 94 7.44 -2.28 2.95
C LEU A 94 7.23 -2.76 1.52
N GLY A 95 6.58 -1.94 0.71
CA GLY A 95 6.26 -2.24 -0.68
C GLY A 95 7.18 -1.50 -1.65
N ILE A 96 7.96 -2.24 -2.41
CA ILE A 96 8.85 -1.73 -3.45
C ILE A 96 8.16 -1.93 -4.79
N PRO A 97 7.71 -0.84 -5.46
CA PRO A 97 7.03 -0.96 -6.73
C PRO A 97 7.99 -1.08 -7.90
N LYS A 98 7.59 -1.86 -8.88
CA LYS A 98 8.22 -1.91 -10.19
C LYS A 98 7.16 -1.60 -11.24
N PHE A 99 7.26 -0.43 -11.84
CA PHE A 99 6.37 -0.01 -12.90
C PHE A 99 6.85 -0.56 -14.25
N ASN A 100 5.90 -0.98 -15.08
CA ASN A 100 6.20 -1.50 -16.42
C ASN A 100 6.59 -0.44 -17.44
N GLU A 101 6.40 0.83 -17.11
CA GLU A 101 6.68 1.91 -18.04
C GLU A 101 8.14 2.35 -18.06
N VAL A 102 8.64 2.55 -19.26
CA VAL A 102 9.89 3.27 -19.51
C VAL A 102 9.58 4.76 -19.39
N GLY A 103 9.58 5.26 -18.19
CA GLY A 103 9.26 6.66 -17.94
C GLY A 103 9.42 7.07 -16.49
N ARG A 104 9.25 8.36 -16.27
CA ARG A 104 9.39 8.94 -14.95
C ARG A 104 8.21 8.54 -14.05
N ILE A 105 8.51 8.01 -12.87
CA ILE A 105 7.52 7.79 -11.83
C ILE A 105 7.05 9.16 -11.32
N THR A 106 5.76 9.42 -11.41
CA THR A 106 5.17 10.68 -10.95
C THR A 106 4.41 10.51 -9.65
N ARG A 107 4.28 11.59 -8.89
CA ARG A 107 3.46 11.61 -7.68
C ARG A 107 2.02 11.17 -7.95
N ASN A 108 1.44 11.61 -9.06
CA ASN A 108 0.07 11.24 -9.45
C ASN A 108 -0.09 9.73 -9.66
N ARG A 109 0.89 9.08 -10.26
CA ARG A 109 0.89 7.63 -10.47
C ARG A 109 1.00 6.87 -9.15
N VAL A 110 1.90 7.31 -8.28
CA VAL A 110 2.04 6.75 -6.93
C VAL A 110 0.75 6.92 -6.14
N ASN A 111 0.12 8.10 -6.20
CA ASN A 111 -1.17 8.37 -5.56
C ASN A 111 -2.28 7.46 -6.07
N ALA A 112 -2.34 7.21 -7.37
CA ALA A 112 -3.35 6.35 -7.98
C ALA A 112 -3.20 4.90 -7.50
N VAL A 113 -1.97 4.39 -7.43
CA VAL A 113 -1.70 3.05 -6.92
C VAL A 113 -2.04 2.93 -5.44
N GLU A 114 -1.63 3.89 -4.62
CA GLU A 114 -2.00 3.93 -3.19
C GLU A 114 -3.51 3.91 -3.00
N GLY A 115 -4.22 4.77 -3.73
CA GLY A 115 -5.67 4.87 -3.63
C GLY A 115 -6.37 3.54 -3.96
N LEU A 116 -5.92 2.86 -5.00
CA LEU A 116 -6.48 1.56 -5.37
C LEU A 116 -6.14 0.48 -4.34
N LEU A 117 -4.93 0.49 -3.78
CA LEU A 117 -4.56 -0.43 -2.70
C LEU A 117 -5.46 -0.24 -1.48
N ILE A 118 -5.67 0.99 -1.03
CA ILE A 118 -6.52 1.29 0.12
C ILE A 118 -7.96 0.84 -0.15
N TYR A 119 -8.52 1.24 -1.27
CA TYR A 119 -9.91 0.92 -1.62
C TYR A 119 -10.14 -0.59 -1.76
N SER A 120 -9.23 -1.30 -2.42
CA SER A 120 -9.37 -2.74 -2.66
C SER A 120 -9.16 -3.61 -1.43
N HIS A 121 -8.46 -3.09 -0.41
CA HIS A 121 -8.14 -3.82 0.83
C HIS A 121 -8.95 -3.33 2.03
N TRP A 122 -10.00 -2.54 1.79
CA TRP A 122 -10.84 -2.03 2.87
C TRP A 122 -11.55 -3.17 3.61
N HIS A 123 -11.60 -3.06 4.93
CA HIS A 123 -12.44 -3.82 5.84
C HIS A 123 -12.71 -2.97 7.09
N ASP A 124 -13.65 -3.40 7.95
CA ASP A 124 -14.13 -2.60 9.08
C ASP A 124 -13.04 -2.18 10.08
N GLU A 125 -11.95 -2.91 10.14
CA GLU A 125 -10.83 -2.67 11.06
C GLU A 125 -9.75 -1.76 10.49
N VAL A 126 -9.84 -1.37 9.21
CA VAL A 126 -8.87 -0.46 8.58
C VAL A 126 -8.99 0.93 9.16
N ILE A 127 -7.87 1.52 9.53
CA ILE A 127 -7.82 2.86 10.11
C ILE A 127 -7.55 3.99 9.11
N ASN A 128 -7.41 3.69 7.82
CA ASN A 128 -7.36 4.71 6.79
C ASN A 128 -8.66 5.53 6.80
N LYS A 129 -8.56 6.85 6.74
CA LYS A 129 -9.71 7.76 6.73
C LYS A 129 -10.16 8.17 5.35
N SER A 130 -9.26 8.15 4.39
CA SER A 130 -9.53 8.53 3.00
C SER A 130 -9.37 7.35 2.06
N LYS A 131 -10.03 7.44 0.89
CA LYS A 131 -9.95 6.44 -0.19
C LYS A 131 -10.54 5.06 0.15
N VAL A 132 -11.24 4.95 1.29
CA VAL A 132 -11.83 3.67 1.74
C VAL A 132 -13.19 3.38 1.10
N ASN A 133 -13.99 4.41 0.85
CA ASN A 133 -15.37 4.28 0.36
C ASN A 133 -15.52 4.48 -1.15
N SER A 134 -14.53 5.08 -1.79
CA SER A 134 -14.56 5.33 -3.23
C SER A 134 -13.17 5.45 -3.80
N PHE A 135 -13.04 5.04 -5.04
CA PHE A 135 -11.81 5.20 -5.82
C PHE A 135 -12.19 5.60 -7.23
N HIS A 136 -11.48 6.60 -7.74
CA HIS A 136 -11.61 7.03 -9.13
C HIS A 136 -10.25 7.40 -9.71
N SER A 137 -9.97 6.94 -10.91
CA SER A 137 -8.77 7.27 -11.66
C SER A 137 -9.10 7.41 -13.14
N ASN A 138 -8.39 8.31 -13.81
CA ASN A 138 -8.42 8.41 -15.27
C ASN A 138 -7.51 7.37 -15.94
N LEU A 139 -6.73 6.65 -15.14
CA LEU A 139 -5.79 5.65 -15.61
C LEU A 139 -6.34 4.26 -15.35
N SER A 140 -6.12 3.34 -16.27
CA SER A 140 -6.30 1.91 -16.03
C SER A 140 -5.12 1.38 -15.23
N ILE A 141 -5.39 0.56 -14.23
CA ILE A 141 -4.38 0.13 -13.26
C ILE A 141 -4.46 -1.38 -13.07
N ARG A 142 -3.31 -2.02 -13.07
CA ARG A 142 -3.14 -3.41 -12.64
C ARG A 142 -2.03 -3.48 -11.61
N ILE A 143 -2.34 -4.06 -10.44
CA ILE A 143 -1.38 -4.27 -9.36
C ILE A 143 -1.21 -5.77 -9.16
N ARG A 144 0.04 -6.22 -9.16
CA ARG A 144 0.42 -7.56 -8.74
C ARG A 144 1.23 -7.44 -7.46
N ASN A 145 0.74 -8.05 -6.39
CA ASN A 145 1.43 -8.08 -5.11
C ASN A 145 2.21 -9.39 -4.99
N HIS A 146 3.49 -9.28 -4.68
CA HIS A 146 4.41 -10.40 -4.51
C HIS A 146 5.11 -10.33 -3.15
N GLY A 147 5.84 -11.39 -2.80
CA GLY A 147 6.58 -11.46 -1.55
C GLY A 147 5.67 -11.79 -0.37
N PHE A 148 5.67 -10.97 0.65
CA PHE A 148 4.81 -11.15 1.82
C PHE A 148 3.38 -10.67 1.52
N ILE A 149 2.59 -11.52 0.91
CA ILE A 149 1.25 -11.17 0.39
C ILE A 149 0.09 -11.61 1.28
N GLU A 150 0.33 -12.24 2.41
CA GLU A 150 -0.75 -12.74 3.28
C GLU A 150 -1.80 -11.67 3.61
N PRO A 151 -1.43 -10.40 3.93
CA PRO A 151 -2.41 -9.35 4.19
C PRO A 151 -3.06 -8.78 2.93
N PHE A 152 -2.60 -9.15 1.74
CA PHE A 152 -2.97 -8.49 0.49
C PHE A 152 -3.66 -9.41 -0.49
N LYS A 153 -4.43 -8.81 -1.39
CA LYS A 153 -4.90 -9.49 -2.61
C LYS A 153 -3.73 -9.59 -3.58
N GLU A 154 -3.54 -10.75 -4.15
CA GLU A 154 -2.45 -10.99 -5.10
C GLU A 154 -2.59 -10.16 -6.37
N TYR A 155 -3.83 -9.90 -6.80
CA TYR A 155 -4.11 -9.24 -8.06
C TYR A 155 -5.27 -8.25 -7.92
N VAL A 156 -5.03 -7.00 -8.32
CA VAL A 156 -6.03 -5.93 -8.27
C VAL A 156 -6.03 -5.18 -9.61
N VAL A 157 -7.21 -4.96 -10.16
CA VAL A 157 -7.37 -4.22 -11.43
C VAL A 157 -8.42 -3.13 -11.30
N TYR A 158 -8.23 -2.07 -12.05
CA TYR A 158 -9.19 -0.98 -12.21
C TYR A 158 -9.18 -0.48 -13.65
N GLY A 159 -10.36 -0.34 -14.24
CA GLY A 159 -10.48 0.16 -15.61
C GLY A 159 -9.91 -0.78 -16.68
N VAL A 160 -9.87 -2.09 -16.39
CA VAL A 160 -9.32 -3.12 -17.28
C VAL A 160 -10.43 -4.11 -17.64
N MET A 161 -10.57 -4.40 -18.92
CA MET A 161 -11.43 -5.49 -19.37
C MET A 161 -10.75 -6.83 -19.10
N THR A 162 -11.40 -7.65 -18.31
CA THR A 162 -11.03 -9.05 -18.14
C THR A 162 -11.81 -9.89 -19.13
N SER A 163 -11.10 -10.61 -19.95
CA SER A 163 -11.72 -11.57 -20.86
C SER A 163 -12.14 -12.83 -20.10
#